data_063d63f5013e21ff6afe06756caef4e5
#
_entry.id   063d63f5013e21ff6afe06756caef4e5
#
_cell.length_a   1.000
_cell.length_b   1.000
_cell.length_c   1.000
_cell.angle_alpha   90.00
_cell.angle_beta   90.00
_cell.angle_gamma   90.00
#
_symmetry.space_group_name_H-M   'P 1'
#
loop_
_entity.id
_entity.type
_entity.pdbx_description
1 polymer ?
#
loop_
_entity_poly.entity_id
_entity_poly.type
_entity_poly.pdbx_seq_one_letter_code
_entity_poly.pdbx_strand_id
1 'polypeptide(L)'
;MSRELFVAEPVKTYNALPPIVVDCSLLAAILFNEPSRGEALGLLSGKSLHAPNLIDHEIISVAVKKSEANAGTLVEKGLEGFRKLRMVRYTIDHQAQFEIALSQKLSAYDAAYLQLAVTLNAPLATYDRVLASAARKLL
;
A
#
# COMPACT_ATOMS: atom_id res chain seq x y z
N MET A 1 -7.86 -23.60 -40.90
CA MET A 1 -7.31 -23.59 -39.53
C MET A 1 -8.45 -23.27 -38.58
N SER A 2 -8.78 -24.24 -37.75
CA SER A 2 -9.74 -23.97 -36.65
C SER A 2 -9.05 -23.06 -35.62
N ARG A 3 -9.68 -21.94 -35.35
CA ARG A 3 -9.26 -21.11 -34.22
C ARG A 3 -9.92 -21.68 -32.97
N GLU A 4 -9.11 -22.17 -32.08
CA GLU A 4 -9.62 -22.61 -30.80
C GLU A 4 -10.01 -21.38 -29.97
N LEU A 5 -11.25 -21.39 -29.52
CA LEU A 5 -11.75 -20.40 -28.57
C LEU A 5 -11.58 -20.95 -27.17
N PHE A 6 -10.67 -20.34 -26.43
CA PHE A 6 -10.58 -20.61 -25.01
C PHE A 6 -11.52 -19.66 -24.27
N VAL A 7 -12.63 -20.19 -23.81
CA VAL A 7 -13.47 -19.45 -22.89
C VAL A 7 -12.86 -19.63 -21.51
N ALA A 8 -12.20 -18.60 -21.04
CA ALA A 8 -11.85 -18.55 -19.64
C ALA A 8 -13.17 -18.56 -18.87
N GLU A 9 -13.44 -19.61 -18.14
CA GLU A 9 -14.57 -19.61 -17.24
C GLU A 9 -14.43 -18.40 -16.29
N PRO A 10 -15.53 -17.66 -16.08
CA PRO A 10 -15.48 -16.63 -15.07
C PRO A 10 -15.01 -17.28 -13.78
N VAL A 11 -14.02 -16.68 -13.20
CA VAL A 11 -13.36 -17.15 -12.00
C VAL A 11 -14.35 -17.07 -10.83
N LYS A 12 -15.35 -17.94 -10.86
CA LYS A 12 -16.39 -18.03 -9.81
C LYS A 12 -15.83 -18.45 -8.46
N THR A 13 -14.62 -18.95 -8.44
CA THR A 13 -14.04 -19.62 -7.30
C THR A 13 -12.80 -18.92 -6.75
N TYR A 14 -12.25 -17.99 -7.48
CA TYR A 14 -11.23 -17.14 -6.90
C TYR A 14 -11.95 -16.03 -6.17
N ASN A 15 -12.19 -16.26 -4.90
CA ASN A 15 -12.43 -15.19 -3.97
C ASN A 15 -11.21 -14.27 -4.07
N ALA A 16 -11.23 -13.38 -5.07
CA ALA A 16 -10.27 -12.30 -5.08
C ALA A 16 -10.44 -11.63 -3.74
N LEU A 17 -9.40 -11.65 -2.92
CA LEU A 17 -9.43 -10.97 -1.65
C LEU A 17 -9.77 -9.49 -1.90
N PRO A 18 -10.67 -8.91 -1.11
CA PRO A 18 -10.99 -7.50 -1.29
C PRO A 18 -9.73 -6.64 -1.20
N PRO A 19 -9.58 -5.62 -2.04
CA PRO A 19 -8.38 -4.80 -2.06
C PRO A 19 -8.32 -3.86 -0.85
N ILE A 20 -7.11 -3.57 -0.42
CA ILE A 20 -6.81 -2.48 0.50
C ILE A 20 -5.55 -1.77 0.03
N VAL A 21 -5.56 -0.45 0.03
CA VAL A 21 -4.36 0.35 -0.21
C VAL A 21 -3.66 0.53 1.12
N VAL A 22 -2.40 0.13 1.17
CA VAL A 22 -1.59 0.23 2.39
C VAL A 22 -0.50 1.29 2.18
N ASP A 23 -0.34 2.20 3.12
CA ASP A 23 0.75 3.18 3.05
C ASP A 23 2.01 2.70 3.77
N CYS A 24 3.09 3.47 3.61
CA CYS A 24 4.37 3.14 4.19
C CYS A 24 4.31 3.07 5.73
N SER A 25 3.57 3.96 6.38
CA SER A 25 3.52 4.01 7.84
C SER A 25 3.01 2.71 8.45
N LEU A 26 1.95 2.16 7.86
CA LEU A 26 1.35 0.93 8.34
C LEU A 26 2.17 -0.29 7.97
N LEU A 27 2.67 -0.33 6.74
CA LEU A 27 3.51 -1.45 6.30
C LEU A 27 4.82 -1.52 7.08
N ALA A 28 5.46 -0.38 7.36
CA ALA A 28 6.68 -0.31 8.17
C ALA A 28 6.46 -0.86 9.59
N ALA A 29 5.30 -0.62 10.17
CA ALA A 29 4.96 -1.16 11.49
C ALA A 29 4.99 -2.69 11.51
N ILE A 30 4.55 -3.31 10.43
CA ILE A 30 4.59 -4.77 10.27
C ILE A 30 6.01 -5.26 10.00
N LEU A 31 6.67 -4.68 9.02
CA LEU A 31 7.98 -5.15 8.56
C LEU A 31 9.07 -5.00 9.61
N PHE A 32 9.04 -3.89 10.35
CA PHE A 32 10.07 -3.55 11.33
C PHE A 32 9.64 -3.76 12.77
N ASN A 33 8.60 -4.57 12.96
CA ASN A 33 8.13 -5.04 14.27
C ASN A 33 7.89 -3.91 15.29
N GLU A 34 7.17 -2.88 14.86
CA GLU A 34 6.75 -1.79 15.74
C GLU A 34 5.63 -2.23 16.69
N PRO A 35 5.37 -1.50 17.79
CA PRO A 35 4.33 -1.88 18.77
C PRO A 35 2.94 -2.06 18.16
N SER A 36 2.60 -1.35 17.10
CA SER A 36 1.33 -1.44 16.38
C SER A 36 1.21 -2.61 15.41
N ARG A 37 2.25 -3.47 15.31
CA ARG A 37 2.29 -4.57 14.32
C ARG A 37 1.07 -5.47 14.38
N GLY A 38 0.63 -5.85 15.57
CA GLY A 38 -0.52 -6.73 15.74
C GLY A 38 -1.82 -6.12 15.19
N GLU A 39 -2.05 -4.85 15.48
CA GLU A 39 -3.20 -4.10 14.95
C GLU A 39 -3.11 -3.98 13.42
N ALA A 40 -1.93 -3.62 12.90
CA ALA A 40 -1.69 -3.49 11.46
C ALA A 40 -1.95 -4.81 10.72
N LEU A 41 -1.47 -5.93 11.24
CA LEU A 41 -1.74 -7.25 10.66
C LEU A 41 -3.24 -7.55 10.64
N GLY A 42 -3.96 -7.20 11.69
CA GLY A 42 -5.41 -7.36 11.76
C GLY A 42 -6.14 -6.58 10.69
N LEU A 43 -5.71 -5.34 10.41
CA LEU A 43 -6.30 -4.49 9.37
C LEU A 43 -6.10 -5.06 7.97
N LEU A 44 -4.98 -5.72 7.71
CA LEU A 44 -4.65 -6.27 6.40
C LEU A 44 -5.09 -7.72 6.21
N SER A 45 -5.55 -8.38 7.26
CA SER A 45 -5.94 -9.79 7.20
C SER A 45 -7.08 -10.01 6.21
N GLY A 46 -6.93 -10.99 5.33
CA GLY A 46 -7.94 -11.32 4.32
C GLY A 46 -8.07 -10.30 3.20
N LYS A 47 -7.10 -9.43 3.03
CA LYS A 47 -7.09 -8.40 1.98
C LYS A 47 -5.96 -8.63 0.98
N SER A 48 -6.16 -8.19 -0.26
CA SER A 48 -5.06 -8.05 -1.22
C SER A 48 -4.45 -6.66 -1.09
N LEU A 49 -3.12 -6.61 -1.07
CA LEU A 49 -2.39 -5.37 -0.81
C LEU A 49 -2.06 -4.63 -2.10
N HIS A 50 -2.31 -3.34 -2.09
CA HIS A 50 -2.09 -2.45 -3.23
C HIS A 50 -1.42 -1.17 -2.76
N ALA A 51 -0.48 -0.67 -3.54
CA ALA A 51 0.24 0.56 -3.22
C ALA A 51 0.78 1.25 -4.47
N PRO A 52 1.01 2.56 -4.42
CA PRO A 52 1.80 3.23 -5.46
C PRO A 52 3.23 2.70 -5.50
N ASN A 53 3.87 2.77 -6.66
CA ASN A 53 5.29 2.37 -6.83
C ASN A 53 6.22 3.07 -5.83
N LEU A 54 5.89 4.27 -5.41
CA LEU A 54 6.72 5.04 -4.47
C LEU A 54 6.92 4.35 -3.12
N ILE A 55 6.09 3.37 -2.76
CA ILE A 55 6.22 2.66 -1.49
C ILE A 55 7.58 1.97 -1.35
N ASP A 56 8.15 1.50 -2.45
CA ASP A 56 9.47 0.85 -2.43
C ASP A 56 10.54 1.80 -1.90
N HIS A 57 10.52 3.05 -2.37
CA HIS A 57 11.48 4.07 -1.93
C HIS A 57 11.21 4.51 -0.48
N GLU A 58 9.97 4.63 -0.11
CA GLU A 58 9.61 5.02 1.25
C GLU A 58 10.01 3.97 2.28
N ILE A 59 9.79 2.70 1.99
CA ILE A 59 10.21 1.59 2.88
C ILE A 59 11.74 1.56 3.00
N ILE A 60 12.47 1.75 1.91
CA ILE A 60 13.93 1.83 1.97
C ILE A 60 14.37 3.03 2.80
N SER A 61 13.71 4.17 2.68
CA SER A 61 14.01 5.35 3.50
C SER A 61 13.84 5.07 5.00
N VAL A 62 12.77 4.37 5.39
CA VAL A 62 12.55 3.93 6.78
C VAL A 62 13.66 2.96 7.21
N ALA A 63 14.04 2.02 6.36
CA ALA A 63 15.10 1.06 6.65
C ALA A 63 16.44 1.75 6.90
N VAL A 64 16.78 2.76 6.10
CA VAL A 64 18.01 3.55 6.28
C VAL A 64 18.00 4.23 7.66
N LYS A 65 16.93 4.90 8.03
CA LYS A 65 16.81 5.58 9.33
C LYS A 65 16.93 4.62 10.50
N LYS A 66 16.30 3.45 10.40
CA LYS A 66 16.38 2.43 11.46
C LYS A 66 17.76 1.81 11.56
N SER A 67 18.47 1.65 10.46
CA SER A 67 19.86 1.18 10.46
C SER A 67 20.79 2.16 11.14
N GLU A 68 20.59 3.45 10.92
CA GLU A 68 21.33 4.52 11.60
C GLU A 68 21.08 4.52 13.12
N ALA A 69 19.92 4.06 13.55
CA ALA A 69 19.56 3.89 14.96
C ALA A 69 19.96 2.52 15.55
N ASN A 70 20.90 1.79 14.93
CA ASN A 70 21.42 0.49 15.36
C ASN A 70 20.41 -0.67 15.39
N ALA A 71 19.39 -0.62 14.55
CA ALA A 71 18.38 -1.69 14.42
C ALA A 71 18.64 -2.64 13.23
N GLY A 72 19.94 -2.85 12.87
CA GLY A 72 20.35 -3.54 11.64
C GLY A 72 19.74 -4.93 11.43
N THR A 73 19.72 -5.78 12.46
CA THR A 73 19.14 -7.14 12.34
C THR A 73 17.64 -7.10 12.05
N LEU A 74 16.94 -6.19 12.72
CA LEU A 74 15.51 -5.98 12.53
C LEU A 74 15.21 -5.47 11.11
N VAL A 75 16.06 -4.56 10.61
CA VAL A 75 15.95 -4.01 9.26
C VAL A 75 16.15 -5.09 8.21
N GLU A 76 17.17 -5.92 8.35
CA GLU A 76 17.44 -7.02 7.41
C GLU A 76 16.25 -7.98 7.30
N LYS A 77 15.68 -8.38 8.43
CA LYS A 77 14.48 -9.23 8.46
C LYS A 77 13.27 -8.55 7.82
N GLY A 78 13.09 -7.27 8.10
CA GLY A 78 12.00 -6.47 7.53
C GLY A 78 12.11 -6.37 6.01
N LEU A 79 13.29 -6.09 5.48
CA LEU A 79 13.53 -6.00 4.05
C LEU A 79 13.36 -7.35 3.35
N GLU A 80 13.76 -8.43 3.99
CA GLU A 80 13.51 -9.78 3.49
C GLU A 80 12.00 -10.05 3.39
N GLY A 81 11.26 -9.73 4.44
CA GLY A 81 9.80 -9.84 4.44
C GLY A 81 9.16 -8.99 3.36
N PHE A 82 9.67 -7.79 3.13
CA PHE A 82 9.20 -6.89 2.07
C PHE A 82 9.39 -7.49 0.68
N ARG A 83 10.54 -8.08 0.41
CA ARG A 83 10.82 -8.75 -0.87
C ARG A 83 9.87 -9.94 -1.14
N LYS A 84 9.44 -10.61 -0.10
CA LYS A 84 8.53 -11.78 -0.20
C LYS A 84 7.06 -11.40 -0.21
N LEU A 85 6.75 -10.15 0.11
CA LEU A 85 5.37 -9.69 0.25
C LEU A 85 4.68 -9.62 -1.11
N ARG A 86 3.50 -10.22 -1.20
CA ARG A 86 2.62 -10.05 -2.36
C ARG A 86 1.91 -8.71 -2.26
N MET A 87 2.23 -7.83 -3.17
CA MET A 87 1.62 -6.51 -3.25
C MET A 87 1.60 -6.05 -4.70
N VAL A 88 0.46 -5.54 -5.14
CA VAL A 88 0.35 -4.95 -6.47
C VAL A 88 0.76 -3.48 -6.40
N ARG A 89 1.69 -3.09 -7.25
CA ARG A 89 2.20 -1.72 -7.32
C ARG A 89 1.66 -1.02 -8.56
N TYR A 90 1.43 0.28 -8.43
CA TYR A 90 0.78 1.08 -9.48
C TYR A 90 1.58 2.33 -9.78
N THR A 91 1.60 2.70 -11.05
CA THR A 91 1.93 4.05 -11.48
C THR A 91 0.67 4.90 -11.34
N ILE A 92 0.78 6.01 -10.64
CA ILE A 92 -0.37 6.89 -10.39
C ILE A 92 -0.46 7.95 -11.49
N ASP A 93 -1.66 8.25 -11.94
CA ASP A 93 -1.89 9.33 -12.89
C ASP A 93 -1.46 10.67 -12.30
N HIS A 94 -0.53 11.34 -12.95
CA HIS A 94 0.11 12.54 -12.42
C HIS A 94 -0.89 13.70 -12.25
N GLN A 95 -1.79 13.87 -13.19
CA GLN A 95 -2.77 14.95 -13.12
C GLN A 95 -3.74 14.75 -11.96
N ALA A 96 -4.27 13.55 -11.80
CA ALA A 96 -5.17 13.21 -10.71
C ALA A 96 -4.47 13.33 -9.34
N GLN A 97 -3.22 12.89 -9.25
CA GLN A 97 -2.40 13.03 -8.04
C GLN A 97 -2.21 14.50 -7.68
N PHE A 98 -1.88 15.33 -8.66
CA PHE A 98 -1.69 16.77 -8.47
C PHE A 98 -2.98 17.45 -7.97
N GLU A 99 -4.11 17.12 -8.57
CA GLU A 99 -5.40 17.70 -8.18
C GLU A 99 -5.79 17.33 -6.74
N ILE A 100 -5.58 16.07 -6.35
CA ILE A 100 -5.84 15.64 -4.98
C ILE A 100 -4.87 16.31 -4.00
N ALA A 101 -3.60 16.41 -4.34
CA ALA A 101 -2.60 17.09 -3.50
C ALA A 101 -3.04 18.53 -3.20
N LEU A 102 -3.46 19.27 -4.22
CA LEU A 102 -3.93 20.64 -4.05
C LEU A 102 -5.24 20.72 -3.27
N SER A 103 -6.25 19.96 -3.67
CA SER A 103 -7.58 20.06 -3.08
C SER A 103 -7.64 19.58 -1.64
N GLN A 104 -6.85 18.57 -1.28
CA GLN A 104 -6.81 18.00 0.07
C GLN A 104 -5.64 18.50 0.92
N LYS A 105 -4.81 19.39 0.37
CA LYS A 105 -3.62 19.95 1.04
C LYS A 105 -2.69 18.85 1.54
N LEU A 106 -2.44 17.88 0.67
CA LEU A 106 -1.55 16.75 0.93
C LEU A 106 -0.22 16.93 0.20
N SER A 107 0.82 16.25 0.71
CA SER A 107 2.03 16.04 -0.07
C SER A 107 1.72 15.25 -1.35
N ALA A 108 2.58 15.33 -2.35
CA ALA A 108 2.44 14.52 -3.56
C ALA A 108 2.44 13.02 -3.22
N TYR A 109 3.22 12.62 -2.23
CA TYR A 109 3.31 11.22 -1.80
C TYR A 109 2.01 10.72 -1.18
N ASP A 110 1.45 11.44 -0.22
CA ASP A 110 0.17 11.09 0.40
C ASP A 110 -0.96 11.11 -0.63
N ALA A 111 -0.95 12.08 -1.54
CA ALA A 111 -1.91 12.17 -2.62
C ALA A 111 -1.89 10.94 -3.54
N ALA A 112 -0.72 10.35 -3.77
CA ALA A 112 -0.61 9.11 -4.57
C ALA A 112 -1.37 7.96 -3.93
N TYR A 113 -1.26 7.78 -2.63
CA TYR A 113 -2.01 6.74 -1.91
C TYR A 113 -3.50 6.97 -1.96
N LEU A 114 -3.93 8.20 -1.70
CA LEU A 114 -5.35 8.53 -1.71
C LEU A 114 -5.95 8.38 -3.12
N GLN A 115 -5.24 8.83 -4.16
CA GLN A 115 -5.69 8.67 -5.54
C GLN A 115 -5.84 7.19 -5.91
N LEU A 116 -4.91 6.35 -5.48
CA LEU A 116 -5.01 4.91 -5.73
C LEU A 116 -6.25 4.31 -5.07
N ALA A 117 -6.49 4.67 -3.81
CA ALA A 117 -7.67 4.18 -3.09
C ALA A 117 -8.97 4.60 -3.78
N VAL A 118 -9.05 5.83 -4.26
CA VAL A 118 -10.20 6.32 -5.04
C VAL A 118 -10.37 5.50 -6.33
N THR A 119 -9.28 5.33 -7.08
CA THR A 119 -9.30 4.59 -8.35
C THR A 119 -9.75 3.15 -8.19
N LEU A 120 -9.27 2.47 -7.14
CA LEU A 120 -9.62 1.07 -6.86
C LEU A 120 -10.93 0.91 -6.10
N ASN A 121 -11.54 2.01 -5.68
CA ASN A 121 -12.69 1.98 -4.77
C ASN A 121 -12.38 1.09 -3.55
N ALA A 122 -11.22 1.28 -2.97
CA ALA A 122 -10.68 0.47 -1.89
C ALA A 122 -10.46 1.30 -0.63
N PRO A 123 -10.54 0.69 0.56
CA PRO A 123 -10.14 1.37 1.78
C PRO A 123 -8.64 1.65 1.78
N LEU A 124 -8.25 2.65 2.55
CA LEU A 124 -6.85 3.03 2.77
C LEU A 124 -6.48 2.76 4.22
N ALA A 125 -5.43 1.96 4.41
CA ALA A 125 -4.88 1.67 5.74
C ALA A 125 -3.63 2.53 5.97
N THR A 126 -3.69 3.40 6.96
CA THR A 126 -2.61 4.34 7.30
C THR A 126 -2.60 4.67 8.78
N TYR A 127 -1.42 4.98 9.31
CA TYR A 127 -1.26 5.60 10.62
C TYR A 127 -1.04 7.11 10.53
N ASP A 128 -0.91 7.65 9.32
CA ASP A 128 -0.77 9.09 9.10
C ASP A 128 -2.12 9.78 9.29
N ARG A 129 -2.19 10.69 10.27
CA ARG A 129 -3.45 11.38 10.63
C ARG A 129 -3.93 12.32 9.54
N VAL A 130 -3.01 12.99 8.86
CA VAL A 130 -3.34 13.94 7.79
C VAL A 130 -3.94 13.19 6.61
N LEU A 131 -3.29 12.10 6.20
CA LEU A 131 -3.80 11.24 5.13
C LEU A 131 -5.14 10.59 5.51
N ALA A 132 -5.27 10.09 6.72
CA ALA A 132 -6.52 9.52 7.20
C ALA A 132 -7.67 10.52 7.19
N SER A 133 -7.43 11.76 7.60
CA SER A 133 -8.44 12.82 7.58
C SER A 133 -8.92 13.13 6.16
N ALA A 134 -8.01 13.21 5.20
CA ALA A 134 -8.35 13.42 3.80
C ALA A 134 -9.12 12.23 3.22
N ALA A 135 -8.69 11.01 3.56
CA ALA A 135 -9.36 9.79 3.11
C ALA A 135 -10.82 9.72 3.56
N ARG A 136 -11.11 10.11 4.79
CA ARG A 136 -12.49 10.13 5.32
C ARG A 136 -13.43 11.03 4.52
N LYS A 137 -12.90 12.03 3.83
CA LYS A 137 -13.70 12.96 3.01
C LYS A 137 -14.00 12.39 1.62
N LEU A 138 -13.15 11.51 1.10
CA LEU A 138 -13.21 11.02 -0.28
C LEU A 138 -13.60 9.55 -0.42
N LEU A 139 -13.47 8.76 0.62
CA LEU A 139 -13.74 7.31 0.57
C LEU A 139 -15.05 6.91 1.23
#